data_b7afd2774bb1fa9b7511a1848c65efce
#
_entry.id   b7afd2774bb1fa9b7511a1848c65efce
#
_cell.length_a   1.000
_cell.length_b   1.000
_cell.length_c   1.000
_cell.angle_alpha   90.00
_cell.angle_beta   90.00
_cell.angle_gamma   90.00
#
_symmetry.space_group_name_H-M   'P 1'
#
loop_
_entity.id
_entity.type
_entity.pdbx_description
1 polymer ?
#
loop_
_entity_poly.entity_id
_entity_poly.type
_entity_poly.pdbx_seq_one_letter_code
_entity_poly.pdbx_strand_id
1 'polypeptide(L)'
;MAYLAVLALISGALIAAFTGGDDPETAAAPVPPPTTSTAASTTAAAGPDCSMPAGDQSSGDGVIAAFEHAYYVQRSGQAAHALVSPDAPSSAPFTVVANLDAGIATVAEGTTYCLDIDPLRPGVFTLTLTESGPDGTPGVQYRQRITTTEVAGRYVIASIDQA
;
A
#
# COMPACT_ATOMS: atom_id res chain seq x y z
N MET A 1 -23.77 14.02 14.81
CA MET A 1 -23.55 12.96 15.80
C MET A 1 -22.37 12.14 15.36
N ALA A 2 -21.38 12.12 16.20
CA ALA A 2 -20.03 11.68 15.96
C ALA A 2 -19.95 10.18 15.66
N TYR A 3 -19.31 9.80 14.57
CA TYR A 3 -18.66 8.51 14.46
C TYR A 3 -17.19 8.71 14.81
N LEU A 4 -16.99 8.68 16.12
CA LEU A 4 -15.68 8.59 16.72
C LEU A 4 -15.03 7.24 16.37
N ALA A 5 -13.79 7.36 16.00
CA ALA A 5 -12.73 6.38 16.09
C ALA A 5 -13.01 5.23 17.07
N VAL A 6 -12.99 4.01 16.55
CA VAL A 6 -12.68 2.84 17.37
C VAL A 6 -11.32 2.32 16.88
N LEU A 7 -10.30 2.89 17.47
CA LEU A 7 -8.95 2.33 17.55
C LEU A 7 -8.64 2.21 19.02
N ALA A 8 -8.81 1.03 19.59
CA ALA A 8 -8.21 0.69 20.89
C ALA A 8 -7.87 -0.80 20.94
N LEU A 9 -6.57 -1.02 20.98
CA LEU A 9 -5.84 -1.98 21.81
C LEU A 9 -6.13 -3.48 21.62
N ILE A 10 -5.17 -4.17 21.01
CA ILE A 10 -4.72 -5.45 21.56
C ILE A 10 -3.17 -5.43 21.56
N SER A 11 -2.63 -5.15 22.73
CA SER A 11 -1.27 -5.51 23.11
C SER A 11 -1.24 -7.01 23.41
N GLY A 12 -0.31 -7.72 22.80
CA GLY A 12 -0.07 -9.12 23.10
C GLY A 12 1.38 -9.48 22.78
N ALA A 13 2.26 -9.29 23.75
CA ALA A 13 3.62 -9.80 23.73
C ALA A 13 3.62 -11.32 23.84
N LEU A 14 4.37 -12.00 23.00
CA LEU A 14 4.88 -13.34 23.31
C LEU A 14 6.32 -13.46 22.84
N ILE A 15 7.21 -13.46 23.84
CA ILE A 15 8.63 -13.81 23.74
C ILE A 15 8.70 -15.33 23.78
N ALA A 16 9.36 -15.96 22.83
CA ALA A 16 9.89 -17.30 22.98
C ALA A 16 11.33 -17.33 22.47
N ALA A 17 12.22 -17.40 23.45
CA ALA A 17 13.62 -17.70 23.25
C ALA A 17 13.80 -19.20 22.97
N PHE A 18 14.61 -19.54 21.97
CA PHE A 18 15.23 -20.86 21.88
C PHE A 18 16.73 -20.70 21.74
N THR A 19 17.41 -21.15 22.80
CA THR A 19 18.86 -21.31 22.92
C THR A 19 19.24 -22.74 22.58
N GLY A 20 20.43 -22.92 22.00
CA GLY A 20 21.28 -24.13 22.07
C GLY A 20 21.16 -25.02 20.82
N GLY A 21 22.24 -25.58 20.33
CA GLY A 21 23.63 -25.67 20.73
C GLY A 21 24.43 -26.44 19.66
N ASP A 22 25.69 -26.15 19.66
CA ASP A 22 26.88 -26.96 19.38
C ASP A 22 27.08 -27.73 18.04
N ASP A 23 28.22 -27.38 17.49
CA ASP A 23 29.16 -27.93 16.51
C ASP A 23 29.64 -29.39 16.77
N PRO A 24 30.62 -29.91 16.02
CA PRO A 24 31.13 -29.70 14.66
C PRO A 24 31.26 -31.01 13.86
N GLU A 25 31.52 -31.01 12.56
CA GLU A 25 32.43 -31.96 11.92
C GLU A 25 32.79 -31.58 10.48
N THR A 26 34.06 -31.53 10.27
CA THR A 26 34.81 -31.33 9.05
C THR A 26 34.65 -32.50 8.09
N ALA A 27 34.20 -32.24 6.85
CA ALA A 27 34.51 -33.12 5.71
C ALA A 27 34.63 -32.28 4.45
N ALA A 28 35.85 -32.25 3.91
CA ALA A 28 36.17 -31.71 2.60
C ALA A 28 35.49 -32.53 1.49
N ALA A 29 34.78 -31.86 0.59
CA ALA A 29 34.26 -32.45 -0.63
C ALA A 29 34.41 -31.48 -1.82
N PRO A 30 34.46 -31.95 -3.07
CA PRO A 30 35.20 -31.35 -4.16
C PRO A 30 34.56 -30.11 -4.74
N VAL A 31 35.41 -29.23 -5.27
CA VAL A 31 35.08 -27.98 -5.94
C VAL A 31 34.19 -28.26 -7.17
N PRO A 32 32.97 -27.74 -7.23
CA PRO A 32 32.19 -27.73 -8.46
C PRO A 32 32.67 -26.63 -9.42
N PRO A 33 32.49 -26.80 -10.74
CA PRO A 33 32.90 -25.81 -11.72
C PRO A 33 32.13 -24.49 -11.59
N PRO A 34 32.67 -23.36 -12.10
CA PRO A 34 32.05 -22.07 -11.96
C PRO A 34 30.71 -22.04 -12.71
N THR A 35 29.62 -22.09 -11.98
CA THR A 35 28.31 -21.76 -12.51
C THR A 35 28.27 -20.26 -12.73
N THR A 36 28.08 -19.86 -13.98
CA THR A 36 27.79 -18.48 -14.37
C THR A 36 26.55 -18.03 -13.60
N SER A 37 26.77 -17.27 -12.54
CA SER A 37 25.69 -16.63 -11.77
C SER A 37 25.06 -15.56 -12.68
N THR A 38 23.93 -15.89 -13.28
CA THR A 38 23.04 -14.87 -13.84
C THR A 38 22.62 -13.99 -12.67
N ALA A 39 23.19 -12.80 -12.62
CA ALA A 39 22.77 -11.78 -11.65
C ALA A 39 21.28 -11.53 -11.86
N ALA A 40 20.45 -12.05 -11.00
CA ALA A 40 19.09 -11.57 -10.84
C ALA A 40 19.22 -10.08 -10.48
N SER A 41 18.76 -9.22 -11.38
CA SER A 41 18.61 -7.80 -11.09
C SER A 41 17.60 -7.70 -9.94
N THR A 42 18.13 -7.61 -8.73
CA THR A 42 17.33 -7.20 -7.58
C THR A 42 16.99 -5.75 -7.86
N THR A 43 15.78 -5.47 -8.34
CA THR A 43 15.22 -4.14 -8.33
C THR A 43 15.21 -3.74 -6.87
N ALA A 44 16.14 -2.88 -6.46
CA ALA A 44 16.11 -2.27 -5.15
C ALA A 44 14.73 -1.62 -5.02
N ALA A 45 14.00 -1.93 -3.96
CA ALA A 45 12.75 -1.25 -3.65
C ALA A 45 13.04 0.25 -3.68
N ALA A 46 12.39 0.96 -4.59
CA ALA A 46 12.47 2.42 -4.61
C ALA A 46 11.86 2.89 -3.27
N GLY A 47 12.53 3.84 -2.60
CA GLY A 47 11.97 4.41 -1.38
C GLY A 47 10.63 5.13 -1.67
N PRO A 48 9.96 5.65 -0.61
CA PRO A 48 8.64 6.27 -0.75
C PRO A 48 8.66 7.42 -1.76
N ASP A 49 7.67 7.45 -2.66
CA ASP A 49 7.49 8.53 -3.64
C ASP A 49 6.64 9.65 -3.03
N CYS A 50 7.26 10.80 -2.80
CA CYS A 50 6.60 11.99 -2.24
C CYS A 50 6.23 13.02 -3.33
N SER A 51 6.33 12.67 -4.61
CA SER A 51 5.97 13.57 -5.71
C SER A 51 4.45 13.68 -5.92
N MET A 52 3.67 12.89 -5.20
CA MET A 52 2.20 12.78 -5.35
C MET A 52 1.81 12.50 -6.82
N PRO A 53 2.30 11.39 -7.40
CA PRO A 53 2.10 11.10 -8.81
C PRO A 53 0.61 10.98 -9.16
N ALA A 54 0.24 11.48 -10.34
CA ALA A 54 -1.15 11.38 -10.82
C ALA A 54 -1.60 9.94 -11.05
N GLY A 55 -0.65 9.02 -11.21
CA GLY A 55 -0.93 7.63 -11.51
C GLY A 55 -1.66 7.43 -12.84
N ASP A 56 -2.06 6.20 -13.12
CA ASP A 56 -2.87 5.83 -14.29
C ASP A 56 -3.55 4.47 -14.07
N GLN A 57 -4.23 3.95 -15.09
CA GLN A 57 -4.88 2.65 -15.03
C GLN A 57 -4.16 1.58 -15.88
N SER A 58 -2.90 1.78 -16.20
CA SER A 58 -2.11 0.83 -17.00
C SER A 58 -1.50 -0.29 -16.17
N SER A 59 -1.42 -0.10 -14.85
CA SER A 59 -0.86 -1.06 -13.90
C SER A 59 -1.55 -1.01 -12.54
N GLY A 60 -1.33 -2.02 -11.71
CA GLY A 60 -1.93 -2.09 -10.38
C GLY A 60 -1.41 -1.02 -9.42
N ASP A 61 -0.12 -0.74 -9.43
CA ASP A 61 0.50 0.36 -8.67
C ASP A 61 0.08 1.73 -9.23
N GLY A 62 -0.04 1.84 -10.55
CA GLY A 62 -0.54 3.04 -11.21
C GLY A 62 -1.94 3.43 -10.77
N VAL A 63 -2.89 2.49 -10.69
CA VAL A 63 -4.26 2.80 -10.26
C VAL A 63 -4.33 3.13 -8.76
N ILE A 64 -3.44 2.56 -7.94
CA ILE A 64 -3.32 2.93 -6.52
C ILE A 64 -2.88 4.40 -6.41
N ALA A 65 -1.83 4.79 -7.12
CA ALA A 65 -1.36 6.17 -7.15
C ALA A 65 -2.44 7.13 -7.69
N ALA A 66 -3.18 6.72 -8.73
CA ALA A 66 -4.28 7.53 -9.27
C ALA A 66 -5.42 7.74 -8.27
N PHE A 67 -5.73 6.72 -7.47
CA PHE A 67 -6.77 6.81 -6.43
C PHE A 67 -6.36 7.80 -5.33
N GLU A 68 -5.14 7.71 -4.85
CA GLU A 68 -4.62 8.63 -3.83
C GLU A 68 -4.53 10.07 -4.37
N HIS A 69 -4.12 10.25 -5.64
CA HIS A 69 -4.11 11.55 -6.28
C HIS A 69 -5.53 12.14 -6.41
N ALA A 70 -6.52 11.34 -6.79
CA ALA A 70 -7.91 11.78 -6.84
C ALA A 70 -8.44 12.18 -5.46
N TYR A 71 -8.03 11.46 -4.41
CA TYR A 71 -8.45 11.71 -3.03
C TYR A 71 -7.79 12.95 -2.44
N TYR A 72 -6.46 13.06 -2.51
CA TYR A 72 -5.70 14.11 -1.82
C TYR A 72 -5.53 15.38 -2.66
N VAL A 73 -5.27 15.25 -3.97
CA VAL A 73 -4.92 16.36 -4.84
C VAL A 73 -6.16 16.91 -5.55
N GLN A 74 -6.92 16.05 -6.22
CA GLN A 74 -8.16 16.49 -6.89
C GLN A 74 -9.28 16.75 -5.89
N ARG A 75 -9.20 16.14 -4.71
CA ARG A 75 -10.21 16.22 -3.64
C ARG A 75 -11.61 15.89 -4.16
N SER A 76 -11.72 14.83 -4.94
CA SER A 76 -12.93 14.41 -5.63
C SER A 76 -13.27 12.96 -5.36
N GLY A 77 -14.30 12.72 -4.54
CA GLY A 77 -14.80 11.36 -4.31
C GLY A 77 -15.32 10.72 -5.59
N GLN A 78 -15.84 11.49 -6.54
CA GLN A 78 -16.26 10.98 -7.82
C GLN A 78 -15.08 10.50 -8.67
N ALA A 79 -13.97 11.25 -8.71
CA ALA A 79 -12.77 10.85 -9.43
C ALA A 79 -12.14 9.60 -8.80
N ALA A 80 -12.04 9.53 -7.48
CA ALA A 80 -11.56 8.35 -6.78
C ALA A 80 -12.48 7.14 -7.03
N HIS A 81 -13.79 7.30 -6.95
CA HIS A 81 -14.76 6.24 -7.22
C HIS A 81 -14.69 5.69 -8.65
N ALA A 82 -14.36 6.51 -9.63
CA ALA A 82 -14.19 6.07 -11.02
C ALA A 82 -13.05 5.06 -11.23
N LEU A 83 -12.16 4.94 -10.25
CA LEU A 83 -11.03 3.99 -10.23
C LEU A 83 -11.35 2.69 -9.46
N VAL A 84 -12.56 2.58 -8.91
CA VAL A 84 -13.02 1.42 -8.14
C VAL A 84 -13.66 0.39 -9.06
N SER A 85 -13.43 -0.89 -8.77
CA SER A 85 -14.06 -1.99 -9.50
C SER A 85 -15.58 -1.97 -9.33
N PRO A 86 -16.36 -2.18 -10.39
CA PRO A 86 -17.80 -2.34 -10.28
C PRO A 86 -18.20 -3.58 -9.46
N ASP A 87 -17.28 -4.55 -9.32
CA ASP A 87 -17.49 -5.77 -8.55
C ASP A 87 -16.98 -5.66 -7.09
N ALA A 88 -16.49 -4.49 -6.69
CA ALA A 88 -16.07 -4.27 -5.30
C ALA A 88 -17.26 -4.41 -4.33
N PRO A 89 -17.03 -4.95 -3.11
CA PRO A 89 -18.11 -5.14 -2.14
C PRO A 89 -18.85 -3.84 -1.84
N SER A 90 -20.14 -3.78 -2.11
CA SER A 90 -20.97 -2.57 -1.92
C SER A 90 -21.03 -2.08 -0.47
N SER A 91 -20.60 -2.91 0.48
CA SER A 91 -20.47 -2.54 1.89
C SER A 91 -19.16 -1.81 2.20
N ALA A 92 -18.20 -1.79 1.27
CA ALA A 92 -16.92 -1.12 1.48
C ALA A 92 -17.08 0.41 1.36
N PRO A 93 -16.53 1.19 2.29
CA PRO A 93 -16.71 2.64 2.31
C PRO A 93 -16.28 3.35 1.03
N PHE A 94 -15.24 2.87 0.37
CA PHE A 94 -14.68 3.45 -0.85
C PHE A 94 -15.53 3.24 -2.11
N THR A 95 -16.58 2.40 -2.04
CA THR A 95 -17.53 2.19 -3.14
C THR A 95 -18.68 3.20 -3.17
N VAL A 96 -18.70 4.14 -2.23
CA VAL A 96 -19.76 5.16 -2.11
C VAL A 96 -19.14 6.54 -2.21
N VAL A 97 -19.48 7.30 -3.26
CA VAL A 97 -18.93 8.65 -3.50
C VAL A 97 -19.08 9.56 -2.29
N ALA A 98 -20.25 9.56 -1.65
CA ALA A 98 -20.50 10.42 -0.48
C ALA A 98 -19.59 10.08 0.72
N ASN A 99 -19.17 8.81 0.87
CA ASN A 99 -18.22 8.42 1.92
C ASN A 99 -16.81 8.89 1.57
N LEU A 100 -16.41 8.82 0.30
CA LEU A 100 -15.14 9.35 -0.18
C LEU A 100 -15.09 10.88 0.02
N ASP A 101 -16.13 11.60 -0.38
CA ASP A 101 -16.22 13.06 -0.17
C ASP A 101 -16.19 13.42 1.32
N ALA A 102 -16.88 12.66 2.17
CA ALA A 102 -16.83 12.85 3.61
C ALA A 102 -15.42 12.62 4.20
N GLY A 103 -14.72 11.59 3.73
CA GLY A 103 -13.32 11.34 4.10
C GLY A 103 -12.40 12.47 3.65
N ILE A 104 -12.49 12.88 2.40
CA ILE A 104 -11.73 13.99 1.82
C ILE A 104 -11.93 15.29 2.63
N ALA A 105 -13.15 15.56 3.08
CA ALA A 105 -13.46 16.74 3.89
C ALA A 105 -12.77 16.75 5.26
N THR A 106 -12.31 15.61 5.76
CA THR A 106 -11.53 15.51 7.02
C THR A 106 -10.05 15.82 6.84
N VAL A 107 -9.54 15.72 5.62
CA VAL A 107 -8.14 16.00 5.30
C VAL A 107 -7.95 17.51 5.13
N ALA A 108 -7.01 18.11 5.86
CA ALA A 108 -6.72 19.53 5.77
C ALA A 108 -6.27 19.89 4.33
N GLU A 109 -6.69 21.06 3.84
CA GLU A 109 -6.20 21.56 2.57
C GLU A 109 -4.68 21.78 2.61
N GLY A 110 -3.99 21.38 1.55
CA GLY A 110 -2.53 21.46 1.50
C GLY A 110 -1.80 20.30 2.18
N THR A 111 -2.50 19.30 2.71
CA THR A 111 -1.88 18.04 3.13
C THR A 111 -1.18 17.39 1.94
N THR A 112 0.08 17.02 2.13
CA THR A 112 0.87 16.25 1.16
C THR A 112 1.04 14.81 1.64
N TYR A 113 1.47 13.91 0.74
CA TYR A 113 1.68 12.51 1.10
C TYR A 113 2.87 11.91 0.35
N CYS A 114 3.43 10.86 0.94
CA CYS A 114 4.37 9.96 0.29
C CYS A 114 3.75 8.58 0.15
N LEU A 115 3.97 7.93 -0.99
CA LEU A 115 3.52 6.57 -1.27
C LEU A 115 4.71 5.61 -1.28
N ASP A 116 4.54 4.47 -0.63
CA ASP A 116 5.40 3.30 -0.75
C ASP A 116 4.50 2.12 -1.12
N ILE A 117 4.60 1.65 -2.38
CA ILE A 117 3.71 0.64 -2.95
C ILE A 117 4.55 -0.60 -3.28
N ASP A 118 4.45 -1.61 -2.43
CA ASP A 118 5.18 -2.85 -2.56
C ASP A 118 4.30 -3.97 -3.12
N PRO A 119 4.67 -4.63 -4.22
CA PRO A 119 3.94 -5.78 -4.70
C PRO A 119 4.14 -6.99 -3.78
N LEU A 120 3.04 -7.56 -3.26
CA LEU A 120 3.06 -8.80 -2.50
C LEU A 120 2.91 -10.04 -3.38
N ARG A 121 2.06 -9.95 -4.38
CA ARG A 121 1.78 -10.97 -5.40
C ARG A 121 1.01 -10.32 -6.55
N PRO A 122 0.84 -10.97 -7.70
CA PRO A 122 0.08 -10.40 -8.82
C PRO A 122 -1.27 -9.82 -8.38
N GLY A 123 -1.50 -8.55 -8.64
CA GLY A 123 -2.71 -7.81 -8.31
C GLY A 123 -2.90 -7.48 -6.83
N VAL A 124 -1.93 -7.75 -5.95
CA VAL A 124 -2.03 -7.41 -4.51
C VAL A 124 -0.79 -6.65 -4.07
N PHE A 125 -1.01 -5.52 -3.42
CA PHE A 125 0.03 -4.60 -2.99
C PHE A 125 -0.11 -4.27 -1.50
N THR A 126 1.02 -3.96 -0.86
CA THR A 126 1.03 -3.21 0.39
C THR A 126 1.24 -1.75 0.04
N LEU A 127 0.36 -0.89 0.51
CA LEU A 127 0.53 0.55 0.48
C LEU A 127 0.92 1.04 1.86
N THR A 128 2.02 1.78 1.96
CA THR A 128 2.32 2.64 3.10
C THR A 128 2.18 4.09 2.63
N LEU A 129 1.14 4.76 3.08
CA LEU A 129 0.90 6.18 2.82
C LEU A 129 1.25 6.97 4.07
N THR A 130 2.12 7.96 3.94
CA THR A 130 2.52 8.85 5.04
C THR A 130 2.09 10.27 4.70
N GLU A 131 1.19 10.83 5.49
CA GLU A 131 0.74 12.22 5.36
C GLU A 131 1.73 13.21 5.97
N SER A 132 1.71 14.42 5.45
CA SER A 132 2.34 15.59 6.07
C SER A 132 1.36 16.76 6.00
N GLY A 133 1.18 17.46 7.11
CA GLY A 133 0.33 18.63 7.18
C GLY A 133 0.79 19.76 6.26
N PRO A 134 -0.06 20.77 6.01
CA PRO A 134 0.24 21.88 5.12
C PRO A 134 1.44 22.72 5.58
N ASP A 135 1.80 22.66 6.86
CA ASP A 135 2.98 23.30 7.47
C ASP A 135 4.21 22.37 7.52
N GLY A 136 4.13 21.18 6.93
CA GLY A 136 5.19 20.18 6.95
C GLY A 136 5.25 19.36 8.25
N THR A 137 4.29 19.50 9.15
CA THR A 137 4.21 18.65 10.35
C THR A 137 3.95 17.21 9.97
N PRO A 138 4.58 16.22 10.65
CA PRO A 138 4.29 14.81 10.43
C PRO A 138 2.80 14.52 10.69
N GLY A 139 2.17 13.90 9.71
CA GLY A 139 0.78 13.48 9.78
C GLY A 139 0.64 12.00 10.14
N VAL A 140 -0.44 11.40 9.71
CA VAL A 140 -0.76 10.00 9.95
C VAL A 140 -0.06 9.10 8.94
N GLN A 141 0.32 7.90 9.35
CA GLN A 141 0.76 6.86 8.46
C GLN A 141 -0.31 5.76 8.40
N TYR A 142 -0.70 5.42 7.18
CA TYR A 142 -1.64 4.34 6.90
C TYR A 142 -0.89 3.17 6.26
N ARG A 143 -1.19 1.95 6.72
CA ARG A 143 -0.74 0.73 6.06
C ARG A 143 -1.95 -0.06 5.60
N GLN A 144 -1.99 -0.34 4.31
CA GLN A 144 -3.13 -0.98 3.68
C GLN A 144 -2.66 -2.11 2.76
N ARG A 145 -3.52 -3.10 2.62
CA ARG A 145 -3.40 -4.11 1.56
C ARG A 145 -4.43 -3.78 0.51
N ILE A 146 -3.97 -3.52 -0.70
CA ILE A 146 -4.83 -3.16 -1.81
C ILE A 146 -4.82 -4.29 -2.84
N THR A 147 -6.01 -4.73 -3.23
CA THR A 147 -6.18 -5.65 -4.35
C THR A 147 -6.66 -4.87 -5.56
N THR A 148 -5.99 -5.05 -6.68
CA THR A 148 -6.37 -4.50 -7.97
C THR A 148 -6.75 -5.61 -8.93
N THR A 149 -7.61 -5.30 -9.89
CA THR A 149 -8.02 -6.21 -10.95
C THR A 149 -8.09 -5.47 -12.28
N GLU A 150 -8.02 -6.19 -13.38
CA GLU A 150 -8.16 -5.61 -14.70
C GLU A 150 -9.62 -5.74 -15.19
N VAL A 151 -10.22 -4.63 -15.61
CA VAL A 151 -11.56 -4.57 -16.20
C VAL A 151 -11.48 -3.81 -17.51
N ALA A 152 -11.82 -4.46 -18.61
CA ALA A 152 -11.79 -3.89 -19.95
C ALA A 152 -10.43 -3.23 -20.31
N GLY A 153 -9.34 -3.88 -19.98
CA GLY A 153 -7.97 -3.42 -20.27
C GLY A 153 -7.46 -2.29 -19.37
N ARG A 154 -8.13 -2.02 -18.24
CA ARG A 154 -7.72 -1.02 -17.27
C ARG A 154 -7.69 -1.62 -15.86
N TYR A 155 -6.69 -1.27 -15.08
CA TYR A 155 -6.65 -1.64 -13.67
C TYR A 155 -7.60 -0.78 -12.84
N VAL A 156 -8.27 -1.43 -11.89
CA VAL A 156 -9.21 -0.81 -10.94
C VAL A 156 -9.00 -1.41 -9.55
N ILE A 157 -9.40 -0.69 -8.51
CA ILE A 157 -9.28 -1.13 -7.12
C ILE A 157 -10.45 -2.06 -6.77
N ALA A 158 -10.15 -3.29 -6.37
CA ALA A 158 -11.13 -4.29 -5.98
C ALA A 158 -11.35 -4.34 -4.46
N SER A 159 -10.27 -4.16 -3.64
CA SER A 159 -10.39 -4.04 -2.19
C SER A 159 -9.31 -3.13 -1.60
N ILE A 160 -9.64 -2.53 -0.46
CA ILE A 160 -8.73 -1.79 0.42
C ILE A 160 -8.96 -2.32 1.83
N ASP A 161 -7.94 -3.00 2.39
CA ASP A 161 -7.99 -3.62 3.70
C ASP A 161 -6.88 -3.06 4.58
N GLN A 162 -7.07 -3.04 5.90
CA GLN A 162 -5.99 -2.70 6.85
C GLN A 162 -4.91 -3.79 6.81
N ALA A 163 -3.62 -3.41 6.84
CA ALA A 163 -2.47 -4.32 6.81
C ALA A 163 -1.76 -4.41 8.17
#